data_e335cf689f56d5138443f04a349c7896
#
_entry.id   e335cf689f56d5138443f04a349c7896
#
_cell.length_a   1.000
_cell.length_b   1.000
_cell.length_c   1.000
_cell.angle_alpha   90.00
_cell.angle_beta   90.00
_cell.angle_gamma   90.00
#
_symmetry.space_group_name_H-M   'P 1'
#
loop_
_entity.id
_entity.type
_entity.pdbx_description
1 polymer ?
#
loop_
_entity_poly.entity_id
_entity_poly.type
_entity_poly.pdbx_seq_one_letter_code
_entity_poly.pdbx_strand_id
1 'polypeptide(L)'
;MFQEDIPIFHAVVVFICVIAIYKTITWITSKSETVAQLLEGKVLLIVKDGVFDIKHENDNTFSRMEFFSELRNLNIEHLGQVREGVLEVDGTLSVLFYSDEQTKYGLPLFPSSYRSVDTSANEGPFACMYCGNVLSRVSTDSPQCPRCKRTNWAKAINSKRV
;
A
#
# COMPACT_ATOMS: atom_id res chain seq x y z
N MET A 1 -25.36 34.55 26.62
CA MET A 1 -24.95 34.55 25.20
C MET A 1 -23.91 35.67 25.07
N PHE A 2 -22.65 35.35 25.36
CA PHE A 2 -21.56 36.32 25.32
C PHE A 2 -20.97 36.32 23.93
N GLN A 3 -21.32 37.33 23.14
CA GLN A 3 -20.63 37.66 21.91
C GLN A 3 -19.49 38.60 22.34
N GLU A 4 -18.33 38.01 22.60
CA GLU A 4 -17.11 38.83 22.75
C GLU A 4 -16.76 39.36 21.37
N ASP A 5 -16.91 40.66 21.20
CA ASP A 5 -16.40 41.36 20.03
C ASP A 5 -14.88 41.19 19.98
N ILE A 6 -14.43 40.23 19.16
CA ILE A 6 -12.99 40.07 18.92
C ILE A 6 -12.54 41.35 18.22
N PRO A 7 -11.70 42.19 18.87
CA PRO A 7 -11.24 43.42 18.25
C PRO A 7 -10.59 43.10 16.89
N ILE A 8 -10.98 43.80 15.83
CA ILE A 8 -10.46 43.64 14.48
C ILE A 8 -8.93 43.56 14.47
N PHE A 9 -8.30 44.30 15.37
CA PHE A 9 -6.85 44.26 15.55
C PHE A 9 -6.30 42.88 15.89
N HIS A 10 -6.96 42.11 16.77
CA HIS A 10 -6.54 40.74 17.12
C HIS A 10 -6.68 39.80 15.92
N ALA A 11 -7.76 39.93 15.16
CA ALA A 11 -7.95 39.14 13.94
C ALA A 11 -6.84 39.42 12.93
N VAL A 12 -6.49 40.68 12.70
CA VAL A 12 -5.40 41.06 11.78
C VAL A 12 -4.05 40.49 12.24
N VAL A 13 -3.74 40.60 13.53
CA VAL A 13 -2.49 40.05 14.11
C VAL A 13 -2.41 38.54 13.89
N VAL A 14 -3.50 37.82 14.17
CA VAL A 14 -3.56 36.37 13.97
C VAL A 14 -3.34 36.00 12.49
N PHE A 15 -3.98 36.72 11.56
CA PHE A 15 -3.78 36.52 10.13
C PHE A 15 -2.33 36.72 9.68
N ILE A 16 -1.70 37.79 10.17
CA ILE A 16 -0.27 38.07 9.87
C ILE A 16 0.62 36.94 10.42
N CYS A 17 0.37 36.46 11.65
CA CYS A 17 1.14 35.37 12.23
C CYS A 17 0.98 34.08 11.43
N VAL A 18 -0.24 33.71 11.06
CA VAL A 18 -0.51 32.51 10.26
C VAL A 18 0.19 32.57 8.90
N ILE A 19 0.09 33.72 8.21
CA ILE A 19 0.76 33.93 6.92
C ILE A 19 2.29 33.84 7.07
N ALA A 20 2.84 34.44 8.13
CA ALA A 20 4.28 34.41 8.39
C ALA A 20 4.78 32.97 8.64
N ILE A 21 4.06 32.19 9.46
CA ILE A 21 4.37 30.79 9.73
C ILE A 21 4.28 29.98 8.42
N TYR A 22 3.18 30.12 7.68
CA TYR A 22 3.00 29.41 6.40
C TYR A 22 4.14 29.70 5.43
N LYS A 23 4.49 30.99 5.22
CA LYS A 23 5.59 31.37 4.33
C LYS A 23 6.93 30.84 4.81
N THR A 24 7.17 30.83 6.11
CA THR A 24 8.42 30.31 6.69
C THR A 24 8.54 28.81 6.45
N ILE A 25 7.48 28.04 6.72
CA ILE A 25 7.46 26.61 6.46
C ILE A 25 7.67 26.32 4.96
N THR A 26 6.92 26.99 4.08
CA THR A 26 7.05 26.82 2.63
C THR A 26 8.45 27.17 2.12
N TRP A 27 9.07 28.20 2.66
CA TRP A 27 10.42 28.58 2.31
C TRP A 27 11.46 27.52 2.76
N ILE A 28 11.31 26.98 3.97
CA ILE A 28 12.19 25.93 4.49
C ILE A 28 12.04 24.63 3.67
N THR A 29 10.82 24.20 3.38
CA THR A 29 10.56 22.99 2.56
C THR A 29 11.08 23.14 1.14
N SER A 30 10.97 24.32 0.53
CA SER A 30 11.50 24.55 -0.81
C SER A 30 13.04 24.53 -0.89
N LYS A 31 13.72 24.70 0.24
CA LYS A 31 15.19 24.73 0.32
C LYS A 31 15.81 23.38 0.68
N SER A 32 15.05 22.48 1.31
CA SER A 32 15.57 21.22 1.81
C SER A 32 14.61 20.06 1.51
N GLU A 33 15.03 19.20 0.58
CA GLU A 33 14.32 17.97 0.25
C GLU A 33 14.12 17.05 1.47
N THR A 34 15.09 17.03 2.39
CA THR A 34 14.97 16.25 3.63
C THR A 34 13.87 16.77 4.54
N VAL A 35 13.70 18.09 4.65
CA VAL A 35 12.61 18.69 5.44
C VAL A 35 11.26 18.51 4.76
N ALA A 36 11.21 18.62 3.43
CA ALA A 36 10.01 18.32 2.65
C ALA A 36 9.56 16.87 2.89
N GLN A 37 10.47 15.89 2.77
CA GLN A 37 10.18 14.47 3.03
C GLN A 37 9.77 14.18 4.48
N LEU A 38 10.22 14.98 5.45
CA LEU A 38 9.83 14.84 6.85
C LEU A 38 8.40 15.36 7.11
N LEU A 39 8.00 16.42 6.42
CA LEU A 39 6.69 17.06 6.58
C LEU A 39 5.62 16.46 5.66
N GLU A 40 5.98 16.14 4.45
CA GLU A 40 5.07 15.64 3.40
C GLU A 40 5.02 14.11 3.34
N GLY A 41 6.06 13.42 3.85
CA GLY A 41 6.21 11.97 3.76
C GLY A 41 7.17 11.55 2.66
N LYS A 42 7.32 10.24 2.51
CA LYS A 42 8.17 9.62 1.48
C LYS A 42 7.35 8.71 0.60
N VAL A 43 7.68 8.68 -0.67
CA VAL A 43 7.19 7.68 -1.60
C VAL A 43 7.61 6.28 -1.13
N LEU A 44 6.66 5.37 -0.98
CA LEU A 44 6.89 4.01 -0.47
C LEU A 44 6.59 2.98 -1.54
N LEU A 45 7.58 2.15 -1.87
CA LEU A 45 7.37 0.98 -2.72
C LEU A 45 6.68 -0.11 -1.89
N ILE A 46 5.40 -0.38 -2.18
CA ILE A 46 4.56 -1.32 -1.43
C ILE A 46 4.52 -2.69 -2.09
N VAL A 47 4.42 -2.73 -3.43
CA VAL A 47 4.43 -3.97 -4.21
C VAL A 47 5.58 -3.95 -5.18
N LYS A 48 6.33 -5.03 -5.23
CA LYS A 48 7.36 -5.27 -6.24
C LYS A 48 7.22 -6.70 -6.77
N ASP A 49 7.14 -6.83 -8.10
CA ASP A 49 7.08 -8.13 -8.78
C ASP A 49 5.94 -9.05 -8.28
N GLY A 50 4.77 -8.46 -7.99
CA GLY A 50 3.61 -9.21 -7.53
C GLY A 50 3.64 -9.64 -6.06
N VAL A 51 4.60 -9.12 -5.28
CA VAL A 51 4.72 -9.41 -3.84
C VAL A 51 4.81 -8.12 -3.02
N PHE A 52 4.23 -8.13 -1.81
CA PHE A 52 4.33 -7.00 -0.90
C PHE A 52 5.73 -6.83 -0.34
N ASP A 53 6.17 -5.59 -0.18
CA ASP A 53 7.35 -5.28 0.61
C ASP A 53 7.00 -5.27 2.10
N ILE A 54 7.43 -6.33 2.81
CA ILE A 54 7.13 -6.57 4.22
C ILE A 54 7.84 -5.56 5.15
N LYS A 55 8.89 -4.89 4.67
CA LYS A 55 9.68 -3.98 5.50
C LYS A 55 8.90 -2.77 5.96
N HIS A 56 7.98 -2.28 5.12
CA HIS A 56 7.19 -1.08 5.40
C HIS A 56 5.90 -1.35 6.18
N GLU A 57 5.45 -2.62 6.31
CA GLU A 57 4.26 -2.95 7.10
C GLU A 57 4.47 -2.71 8.61
N ASN A 58 5.71 -2.79 9.10
CA ASN A 58 6.03 -2.54 10.52
C ASN A 58 5.97 -1.06 10.91
N ASP A 59 5.94 -0.15 9.95
CA ASP A 59 5.94 1.30 10.21
C ASP A 59 4.53 1.89 10.44
N ASN A 60 3.50 1.04 10.60
CA ASN A 60 2.11 1.40 11.00
C ASN A 60 1.43 2.48 10.14
N THR A 61 1.94 2.80 8.97
CA THR A 61 1.45 3.94 8.18
C THR A 61 0.26 3.57 7.30
N PHE A 62 0.06 2.27 6.99
CA PHE A 62 -1.00 1.82 6.09
C PHE A 62 -1.41 0.37 6.34
N SER A 63 -2.73 0.11 6.45
CA SER A 63 -3.24 -1.25 6.58
C SER A 63 -3.18 -1.99 5.24
N ARG A 64 -2.64 -3.22 5.22
CA ARG A 64 -2.64 -4.08 4.02
C ARG A 64 -4.03 -4.24 3.40
N MET A 65 -5.08 -4.33 4.22
CA MET A 65 -6.46 -4.48 3.72
C MET A 65 -6.97 -3.22 3.05
N GLU A 66 -6.55 -2.06 3.50
CA GLU A 66 -6.82 -0.77 2.88
C GLU A 66 -6.12 -0.68 1.52
N PHE A 67 -4.86 -1.08 1.46
CA PHE A 67 -4.12 -1.18 0.22
C PHE A 67 -4.78 -2.15 -0.80
N PHE A 68 -5.29 -3.30 -0.35
CA PHE A 68 -6.07 -4.20 -1.20
C PHE A 68 -7.34 -3.53 -1.74
N SER A 69 -7.96 -2.65 -0.94
CA SER A 69 -9.13 -1.88 -1.39
C SER A 69 -8.75 -0.94 -2.53
N GLU A 70 -7.65 -0.21 -2.40
CA GLU A 70 -7.17 0.69 -3.45
C GLU A 70 -6.81 -0.06 -4.73
N LEU A 71 -6.13 -1.21 -4.62
CA LEU A 71 -5.84 -2.04 -5.79
C LEU A 71 -7.13 -2.53 -6.48
N ARG A 72 -8.16 -2.92 -5.72
CA ARG A 72 -9.46 -3.29 -6.29
C ARG A 72 -10.17 -2.13 -6.98
N ASN A 73 -10.05 -0.91 -6.43
CA ASN A 73 -10.58 0.31 -7.07
C ASN A 73 -9.93 0.57 -8.44
N LEU A 74 -8.69 0.10 -8.63
CA LEU A 74 -7.98 0.12 -9.92
C LEU A 74 -8.26 -1.11 -10.80
N ASN A 75 -9.29 -1.91 -10.47
CA ASN A 75 -9.67 -3.14 -11.16
C ASN A 75 -8.55 -4.21 -11.23
N ILE A 76 -7.73 -4.29 -10.17
CA ILE A 76 -6.69 -5.30 -10.06
C ILE A 76 -7.28 -6.52 -9.34
N GLU A 77 -7.28 -7.66 -10.01
CA GLU A 77 -7.81 -8.90 -9.46
C GLU A 77 -6.84 -9.61 -8.52
N HIS A 78 -5.55 -9.57 -8.87
CA HIS A 78 -4.51 -10.24 -8.09
C HIS A 78 -3.14 -9.54 -8.24
N LEU A 79 -2.27 -9.76 -7.26
CA LEU A 79 -0.96 -9.11 -7.22
C LEU A 79 -0.05 -9.46 -8.41
N GLY A 80 -0.24 -10.60 -9.05
CA GLY A 80 0.56 -11.01 -10.22
C GLY A 80 0.38 -10.13 -11.47
N GLN A 81 -0.61 -9.23 -11.49
CA GLN A 81 -0.80 -8.21 -12.52
C GLN A 81 0.09 -6.98 -12.28
N VAL A 82 0.58 -6.80 -11.04
CA VAL A 82 1.32 -5.63 -10.60
C VAL A 82 2.83 -5.87 -10.68
N ARG A 83 3.53 -5.05 -11.47
CA ARG A 83 4.99 -5.03 -11.52
C ARG A 83 5.54 -4.19 -10.37
N GLU A 84 5.04 -2.96 -10.23
CA GLU A 84 5.36 -2.06 -9.12
C GLU A 84 4.10 -1.35 -8.63
N GLY A 85 3.94 -1.24 -7.33
CA GLY A 85 2.89 -0.48 -6.68
C GLY A 85 3.52 0.45 -5.65
N VAL A 86 3.27 1.74 -5.79
CA VAL A 86 3.91 2.81 -5.03
C VAL A 86 2.85 3.64 -4.34
N LEU A 87 3.01 3.83 -3.04
CA LEU A 87 2.21 4.79 -2.27
C LEU A 87 2.90 6.15 -2.37
N GLU A 88 2.19 7.10 -2.95
CA GLU A 88 2.65 8.47 -3.13
C GLU A 88 2.54 9.26 -1.82
N VAL A 89 3.17 10.42 -1.80
CA VAL A 89 3.20 11.33 -0.64
C VAL A 89 1.80 11.81 -0.24
N ASP A 90 0.93 12.01 -1.22
CA ASP A 90 -0.47 12.43 -1.02
C ASP A 90 -1.43 11.30 -0.61
N GLY A 91 -0.89 10.08 -0.44
CA GLY A 91 -1.67 8.89 -0.09
C GLY A 91 -2.31 8.19 -1.28
N THR A 92 -2.11 8.67 -2.51
CA THR A 92 -2.59 7.99 -3.72
C THR A 92 -1.71 6.80 -4.07
N LEU A 93 -2.26 5.85 -4.86
CA LEU A 93 -1.56 4.66 -5.29
C LEU A 93 -1.22 4.73 -6.78
N SER A 94 0.06 4.72 -7.09
CA SER A 94 0.59 4.57 -8.45
C SER A 94 0.91 3.10 -8.74
N VAL A 95 0.42 2.57 -9.86
CA VAL A 95 0.63 1.16 -10.22
C VAL A 95 1.18 1.01 -11.62
N LEU A 96 2.26 0.28 -11.73
CA LEU A 96 2.84 -0.17 -12.98
C LEU A 96 2.53 -1.65 -13.19
N PHE A 97 1.90 -1.96 -14.30
CA PHE A 97 1.43 -3.32 -14.61
C PHE A 97 2.44 -4.13 -15.41
N TYR A 98 2.31 -5.43 -15.33
CA TYR A 98 2.85 -6.33 -16.35
C TYR A 98 2.02 -6.25 -17.64
N SER A 99 2.62 -6.58 -18.79
CA SER A 99 1.84 -6.88 -19.99
C SER A 99 1.06 -8.18 -19.79
N ASP A 100 0.00 -8.39 -20.59
CA ASP A 100 -0.85 -9.59 -20.46
C ASP A 100 -0.08 -10.91 -20.62
N GLU A 101 0.98 -10.89 -21.46
CA GLU A 101 1.84 -12.06 -21.68
C GLU A 101 2.78 -12.32 -20.50
N GLN A 102 3.07 -11.28 -19.70
CA GLN A 102 4.00 -11.34 -18.58
C GLN A 102 3.27 -11.46 -17.23
N THR A 103 1.92 -11.46 -17.24
CA THR A 103 1.12 -11.64 -16.03
C THR A 103 1.50 -12.94 -15.33
N LYS A 104 1.80 -12.85 -14.04
CA LYS A 104 2.24 -13.97 -13.21
C LYS A 104 1.08 -14.48 -12.35
N TYR A 105 1.22 -15.67 -11.79
CA TYR A 105 0.36 -16.07 -10.68
C TYR A 105 0.53 -15.11 -9.51
N GLY A 106 -0.58 -14.74 -8.88
CA GLY A 106 -0.56 -13.81 -7.75
C GLY A 106 -1.66 -14.07 -6.73
N LEU A 107 -1.52 -13.41 -5.59
CA LEU A 107 -2.51 -13.43 -4.51
C LEU A 107 -3.78 -12.73 -4.99
N PRO A 108 -4.95 -13.41 -4.98
CA PRO A 108 -6.22 -12.77 -5.31
C PRO A 108 -6.55 -11.68 -4.28
N LEU A 109 -7.17 -10.59 -4.72
CA LEU A 109 -7.48 -9.43 -3.88
C LEU A 109 -8.97 -9.32 -3.52
N PHE A 110 -9.84 -9.91 -4.35
CA PHE A 110 -11.28 -9.87 -4.11
C PHE A 110 -11.70 -10.89 -3.03
N PRO A 111 -12.62 -10.51 -2.12
CA PRO A 111 -13.02 -11.34 -0.98
C PRO A 111 -13.54 -12.73 -1.36
N SER A 112 -14.14 -12.87 -2.55
CA SER A 112 -14.63 -14.15 -3.08
C SER A 112 -13.50 -15.18 -3.26
N SER A 113 -12.33 -14.72 -3.68
CA SER A 113 -11.15 -15.55 -4.00
C SER A 113 -10.05 -15.46 -2.94
N TYR A 114 -10.04 -14.39 -2.13
CA TYR A 114 -9.12 -14.20 -1.00
C TYR A 114 -9.56 -15.04 0.19
N ARG A 115 -9.37 -16.35 0.09
CA ARG A 115 -9.76 -17.32 1.13
C ARG A 115 -8.62 -18.27 1.41
N SER A 116 -8.44 -18.61 2.68
CA SER A 116 -7.49 -19.65 3.08
C SER A 116 -7.94 -21.01 2.55
N VAL A 117 -7.00 -21.75 1.97
CA VAL A 117 -7.22 -23.08 1.43
C VAL A 117 -6.30 -24.08 2.12
N ASP A 118 -6.76 -25.32 2.24
CA ASP A 118 -5.91 -26.43 2.64
C ASP A 118 -4.98 -26.81 1.48
N THR A 119 -3.69 -26.61 1.71
CA THR A 119 -2.66 -26.87 0.69
C THR A 119 -2.37 -28.36 0.51
N SER A 120 -2.80 -29.21 1.44
CA SER A 120 -2.66 -30.67 1.32
C SER A 120 -3.76 -31.31 0.47
N ALA A 121 -4.95 -30.72 0.50
CA ALA A 121 -6.13 -31.20 -0.23
C ALA A 121 -6.31 -30.56 -1.62
N ASN A 122 -5.54 -29.54 -1.94
CA ASN A 122 -5.67 -28.79 -3.19
C ASN A 122 -4.37 -28.82 -4.03
N GLU A 123 -4.54 -28.76 -5.34
CA GLU A 123 -3.41 -28.56 -6.26
C GLU A 123 -3.07 -27.09 -6.39
N GLY A 124 -1.75 -26.77 -6.35
CA GLY A 124 -1.23 -25.41 -6.50
C GLY A 124 -1.34 -24.81 -7.90
N PRO A 125 -0.89 -23.59 -8.13
CA PRO A 125 -0.03 -22.79 -7.26
C PRO A 125 -0.79 -22.07 -6.14
N PHE A 126 -0.06 -21.76 -5.07
CA PHE A 126 -0.59 -21.09 -3.88
C PHE A 126 0.13 -19.75 -3.65
N ALA A 127 -0.62 -18.75 -3.22
CA ALA A 127 -0.10 -17.45 -2.82
C ALA A 127 -0.22 -17.26 -1.31
N CYS A 128 0.86 -16.81 -0.68
CA CYS A 128 0.83 -16.46 0.73
C CYS A 128 -0.11 -15.29 0.98
N MET A 129 -1.11 -15.47 1.84
CA MET A 129 -2.12 -14.45 2.13
C MET A 129 -1.55 -13.21 2.84
N TYR A 130 -0.30 -13.26 3.29
CA TYR A 130 0.36 -12.15 3.94
C TYR A 130 1.23 -11.32 2.99
N CYS A 131 2.15 -11.95 2.26
CA CYS A 131 3.12 -11.23 1.44
C CYS A 131 2.94 -11.41 -0.08
N GLY A 132 1.98 -12.22 -0.52
CA GLY A 132 1.75 -12.48 -1.93
C GLY A 132 2.76 -13.43 -2.59
N ASN A 133 3.76 -13.95 -1.86
CA ASN A 133 4.72 -14.90 -2.42
C ASN A 133 4.03 -16.15 -2.93
N VAL A 134 4.33 -16.54 -4.16
CA VAL A 134 3.68 -17.69 -4.84
C VAL A 134 4.61 -18.89 -4.85
N LEU A 135 4.06 -20.05 -4.50
CA LEU A 135 4.71 -21.36 -4.57
C LEU A 135 3.86 -22.32 -5.41
N SER A 136 4.51 -23.12 -6.25
CA SER A 136 3.82 -24.19 -7.00
C SER A 136 3.29 -25.30 -6.09
N ARG A 137 3.97 -25.57 -4.99
CA ARG A 137 3.56 -26.51 -3.93
C ARG A 137 3.98 -25.97 -2.57
N VAL A 138 3.18 -26.24 -1.55
CA VAL A 138 3.49 -25.97 -0.15
C VAL A 138 3.72 -27.31 0.54
N SER A 139 4.83 -27.43 1.27
CA SER A 139 5.16 -28.66 1.98
C SER A 139 4.17 -28.87 3.14
N THR A 140 3.68 -30.10 3.29
CA THR A 140 2.82 -30.51 4.43
C THR A 140 3.57 -30.47 5.75
N ASP A 141 4.86 -30.82 5.74
CA ASP A 141 5.70 -30.87 6.96
C ASP A 141 6.10 -29.46 7.44
N SER A 142 6.16 -28.49 6.52
CA SER A 142 6.51 -27.11 6.84
C SER A 142 5.71 -26.15 5.96
N PRO A 143 4.45 -25.84 6.30
CA PRO A 143 3.58 -25.00 5.49
C PRO A 143 3.93 -23.51 5.55
N GLN A 144 5.10 -23.17 6.09
CA GLN A 144 5.54 -21.80 6.27
C GLN A 144 6.01 -21.15 4.95
N CYS A 145 5.56 -19.93 4.74
CA CYS A 145 6.07 -19.09 3.66
C CYS A 145 7.58 -18.81 3.85
N PRO A 146 8.45 -19.12 2.86
CA PRO A 146 9.90 -18.91 3.00
C PRO A 146 10.25 -17.43 3.21
N ARG A 147 9.39 -16.50 2.73
CA ARG A 147 9.61 -15.05 2.80
C ARG A 147 9.17 -14.42 4.12
N CYS A 148 7.94 -14.68 4.58
CA CYS A 148 7.33 -14.03 5.75
C CYS A 148 7.03 -14.96 6.92
N LYS A 149 7.31 -16.28 6.79
CA LYS A 149 7.10 -17.31 7.81
C LYS A 149 5.65 -17.55 8.22
N ARG A 150 4.68 -16.90 7.58
CA ARG A 150 3.24 -17.13 7.80
C ARG A 150 2.80 -18.43 7.11
N THR A 151 1.67 -18.99 7.57
CA THR A 151 1.18 -20.32 7.15
C THR A 151 -0.14 -20.29 6.37
N ASN A 152 -0.73 -19.10 6.20
CA ASN A 152 -2.02 -18.96 5.53
C ASN A 152 -1.79 -18.79 4.02
N TRP A 153 -2.45 -19.65 3.23
CA TRP A 153 -2.32 -19.69 1.78
C TRP A 153 -3.67 -19.57 1.11
N ALA A 154 -3.72 -18.84 0.01
CA ALA A 154 -4.85 -18.81 -0.91
C ALA A 154 -4.46 -19.49 -2.23
N LYS A 155 -5.43 -19.92 -3.02
CA LYS A 155 -5.18 -20.39 -4.39
C LYS A 155 -4.73 -19.19 -5.22
N ALA A 156 -3.55 -19.27 -5.84
CA ALA A 156 -3.06 -18.21 -6.72
C ALA A 156 -3.81 -18.23 -8.06
N ILE A 157 -4.05 -17.07 -8.62
CA ILE A 157 -4.69 -16.88 -9.94
C ILE A 157 -3.78 -16.10 -10.87
N ASN A 158 -3.98 -16.24 -12.19
CA ASN A 158 -3.20 -15.57 -13.23
C ASN A 158 -4.08 -14.99 -14.34
N SER A 159 -5.29 -14.54 -14.00
CA SER A 159 -6.18 -13.86 -14.95
C SER A 159 -5.48 -12.65 -15.57
N LYS A 160 -5.68 -12.45 -16.86
CA LYS A 160 -5.24 -11.24 -17.56
C LYS A 160 -6.15 -10.08 -17.18
N ARG A 161 -5.66 -8.86 -17.35
CA ARG A 161 -6.49 -7.67 -17.17
C ARG A 161 -7.56 -7.62 -18.26
N VAL A 162 -8.78 -7.30 -17.87
CA VAL A 162 -9.92 -7.05 -18.79
C VAL A 162 -10.07 -5.55 -19.02
#